data_93ced72ec190dcb44bd4a229ce3fb590
#
_entry.id   93ced72ec190dcb44bd4a229ce3fb590
#
_cell.length_a   1.000
_cell.length_b   1.000
_cell.length_c   1.000
_cell.angle_alpha   90.00
_cell.angle_beta   90.00
_cell.angle_gamma   90.00
#
_symmetry.space_group_name_H-M   'P 1'
#
loop_
_entity.id
_entity.type
_entity.pdbx_description
1 polymer ?
#
loop_
_entity_poly.entity_id
_entity_poly.type
_entity_poly.pdbx_seq_one_letter_code
_entity_poly.pdbx_strand_id
1 'polypeptide(L)'
;MKNILFLVCIIASSNLLASLKDVLDKDLSNIMEKVVEWRHDIHQNPELGNREFRTAKKVADHLTSLGISVETGIAHTGVVGLLTGDLPGPRVAIRADMDALPVIEKTGLPYASTVKTTYLGN
;
A
#
# COMPACT_ATOMS: atom_id res chain seq x y z
N MET A 1 36.27 -20.90 24.82
CA MET A 1 35.93 -19.47 24.59
C MET A 1 35.28 -19.21 23.26
N LYS A 2 35.77 -19.74 22.11
CA LYS A 2 35.14 -19.50 20.77
C LYS A 2 33.67 -19.94 20.68
N ASN A 3 33.30 -21.07 21.28
CA ASN A 3 31.92 -21.61 21.23
C ASN A 3 30.91 -20.77 22.05
N ILE A 4 31.37 -20.16 23.17
CA ILE A 4 30.54 -19.30 23.99
C ILE A 4 30.24 -18.01 23.28
N LEU A 5 31.21 -17.41 22.58
CA LEU A 5 31.03 -16.18 21.80
C LEU A 5 30.05 -16.41 20.66
N PHE A 6 30.09 -17.54 19.97
CA PHE A 6 29.16 -17.91 18.90
C PHE A 6 27.73 -18.07 19.43
N LEU A 7 27.57 -18.72 20.60
CA LEU A 7 26.25 -18.88 21.21
C LEU A 7 25.64 -17.54 21.65
N VAL A 8 26.45 -16.62 22.19
CA VAL A 8 26.02 -15.28 22.58
C VAL A 8 25.57 -14.46 21.36
N CYS A 9 26.27 -14.57 20.23
CA CYS A 9 25.88 -13.90 18.99
C CYS A 9 24.54 -14.41 18.45
N ILE A 10 24.27 -15.71 18.51
CA ILE A 10 22.98 -16.30 18.07
C ILE A 10 21.83 -15.81 18.96
N ILE A 11 22.02 -15.80 20.28
CA ILE A 11 20.99 -15.32 21.23
C ILE A 11 20.73 -13.80 21.02
N ALA A 12 21.76 -13.01 20.82
CA ALA A 12 21.61 -11.57 20.58
C ALA A 12 20.85 -11.28 19.27
N SER A 13 21.13 -12.03 18.21
CA SER A 13 20.43 -11.85 16.93
C SER A 13 18.96 -12.28 16.99
N SER A 14 18.64 -13.35 17.73
CA SER A 14 17.24 -13.78 17.90
C SER A 14 16.40 -12.78 18.70
N ASN A 15 16.97 -12.16 19.73
CA ASN A 15 16.29 -11.11 20.50
C ASN A 15 16.06 -9.83 19.67
N LEU A 16 17.00 -9.46 18.80
CA LEU A 16 16.85 -8.31 17.92
C LEU A 16 15.73 -8.51 16.90
N LEU A 17 15.64 -9.71 16.31
CA LEU A 17 14.57 -10.05 15.37
C LEU A 17 13.20 -10.08 16.05
N ALA A 18 13.09 -10.61 17.26
CA ALA A 18 11.86 -10.60 18.06
C ALA A 18 11.41 -9.17 18.36
N SER A 19 12.33 -8.31 18.80
CA SER A 19 12.05 -6.89 19.08
C SER A 19 11.60 -6.13 17.82
N LEU A 20 12.21 -6.39 16.66
CA LEU A 20 11.79 -5.77 15.40
C LEU A 20 10.38 -6.22 15.00
N LYS A 21 10.07 -7.52 15.17
CA LYS A 21 8.73 -8.03 14.89
C LYS A 21 7.68 -7.36 15.77
N ASP A 22 7.92 -7.22 17.06
CA ASP A 22 6.97 -6.58 17.99
C ASP A 22 6.70 -5.11 17.63
N VAL A 23 7.72 -4.37 17.19
CA VAL A 23 7.58 -3.00 16.71
C VAL A 23 6.74 -2.96 15.43
N LEU A 24 7.02 -3.84 14.47
CA LEU A 24 6.26 -3.93 13.21
C LEU A 24 4.80 -4.33 13.45
N ASP A 25 4.54 -5.30 14.32
CA ASP A 25 3.18 -5.74 14.64
C ASP A 25 2.37 -4.61 15.31
N LYS A 26 3.00 -3.82 16.17
CA LYS A 26 2.39 -2.64 16.78
C LYS A 26 2.08 -1.55 15.73
N ASP A 27 3.02 -1.24 14.85
CA ASP A 27 2.83 -0.22 13.81
C ASP A 27 1.78 -0.66 12.80
N LEU A 28 1.77 -1.95 12.42
CA LEU A 28 0.71 -2.52 11.58
C LEU A 28 -0.67 -2.41 12.26
N SER A 29 -0.76 -2.72 13.55
CA SER A 29 -2.01 -2.61 14.29
C SER A 29 -2.53 -1.17 14.32
N ASN A 30 -1.64 -0.18 14.43
CA ASN A 30 -2.00 1.24 14.44
C ASN A 30 -2.56 1.73 13.10
N ILE A 31 -2.15 1.13 11.97
CA ILE A 31 -2.59 1.55 10.64
C ILE A 31 -3.77 0.73 10.11
N MET A 32 -4.07 -0.44 10.69
CA MET A 32 -5.08 -1.37 10.16
C MET A 32 -6.46 -0.77 10.00
N GLU A 33 -6.92 0.04 10.95
CA GLU A 33 -8.22 0.70 10.85
C GLU A 33 -8.27 1.63 9.63
N LYS A 34 -7.20 2.39 9.40
CA LYS A 34 -7.07 3.29 8.26
C LYS A 34 -6.98 2.53 6.93
N VAL A 35 -6.32 1.39 6.90
CA VAL A 35 -6.25 0.52 5.71
C VAL A 35 -7.63 -0.02 5.35
N VAL A 36 -8.43 -0.43 6.35
CA VAL A 36 -9.81 -0.88 6.13
C VAL A 36 -10.68 0.27 5.62
N GLU A 37 -10.55 1.47 6.19
CA GLU A 37 -11.24 2.68 5.72
C GLU A 37 -10.92 2.98 4.26
N TRP A 38 -9.64 2.99 3.88
CA TRP A 38 -9.22 3.20 2.49
C TRP A 38 -9.77 2.14 1.54
N ARG A 39 -9.72 0.87 1.95
CA ARG A 39 -10.28 -0.23 1.17
C ARG A 39 -11.77 -0.04 0.91
N HIS A 40 -12.55 0.31 1.95
CA HIS A 40 -13.99 0.54 1.82
C HIS A 40 -14.28 1.76 0.93
N ASP A 41 -13.55 2.85 1.10
CA ASP A 41 -13.72 4.07 0.32
C ASP A 41 -13.40 3.85 -1.17
N ILE A 42 -12.31 3.16 -1.51
CA ILE A 42 -11.95 2.85 -2.89
C ILE A 42 -12.97 1.86 -3.50
N HIS A 43 -13.39 0.85 -2.73
CA HIS A 43 -14.40 -0.12 -3.17
C HIS A 43 -15.76 0.54 -3.44
N GLN A 44 -16.17 1.46 -2.59
CA GLN A 44 -17.44 2.19 -2.75
C GLN A 44 -17.44 3.14 -3.94
N ASN A 45 -16.26 3.62 -4.35
CA ASN A 45 -16.07 4.59 -5.41
C ASN A 45 -15.10 4.06 -6.48
N PRO A 46 -15.41 2.94 -7.15
CA PRO A 46 -14.51 2.31 -8.11
C PRO A 46 -14.35 3.14 -9.37
N GLU A 47 -13.18 3.05 -9.97
CA GLU A 47 -12.84 3.68 -11.24
C GLU A 47 -12.27 2.63 -12.19
N LEU A 48 -12.71 2.61 -13.43
CA LEU A 48 -12.22 1.69 -14.44
C LEU A 48 -10.82 2.06 -14.94
N GLY A 49 -10.12 1.11 -15.51
CA GLY A 49 -8.78 1.29 -16.07
C GLY A 49 -8.67 2.53 -16.97
N ASN A 50 -7.59 3.29 -16.80
CA ASN A 50 -7.33 4.60 -17.37
C ASN A 50 -8.35 5.71 -17.01
N ARG A 51 -9.09 5.53 -15.92
CA ARG A 51 -10.03 6.52 -15.36
C ARG A 51 -9.88 6.69 -13.85
N GLU A 52 -8.79 6.17 -13.26
CA GLU A 52 -8.52 6.11 -11.82
C GLU A 52 -8.04 7.45 -11.23
N PHE A 53 -8.63 8.56 -11.67
CA PHE A 53 -8.19 9.92 -11.31
C PHE A 53 -8.34 10.22 -9.81
N ARG A 54 -9.47 9.82 -9.22
CA ARG A 54 -9.72 9.99 -7.79
C ARG A 54 -8.81 9.11 -6.95
N THR A 55 -8.67 7.84 -7.32
CA THR A 55 -7.81 6.86 -6.64
C THR A 55 -6.35 7.29 -6.75
N ALA A 56 -5.89 7.67 -7.94
CA ALA A 56 -4.53 8.18 -8.16
C ALA A 56 -4.25 9.41 -7.29
N LYS A 57 -5.19 10.38 -7.25
CA LYS A 57 -5.04 11.55 -6.38
C LYS A 57 -4.92 11.17 -4.91
N LYS A 58 -5.75 10.25 -4.42
CA LYS A 58 -5.72 9.78 -3.03
C LYS A 58 -4.39 9.13 -2.68
N VAL A 59 -3.85 8.30 -3.58
CA VAL A 59 -2.53 7.67 -3.41
C VAL A 59 -1.43 8.73 -3.40
N ALA A 60 -1.44 9.66 -4.35
CA ALA A 60 -0.44 10.73 -4.44
C ALA A 60 -0.45 11.64 -3.21
N ASP A 61 -1.63 12.06 -2.75
CA ASP A 61 -1.78 12.90 -1.56
C ASP A 61 -1.23 12.18 -0.31
N HIS A 62 -1.53 10.88 -0.15
CA HIS A 62 -1.04 10.10 0.99
C HIS A 62 0.49 9.95 0.95
N LEU A 63 1.07 9.53 -0.17
CA LEU A 63 2.52 9.39 -0.31
C LEU A 63 3.24 10.73 -0.06
N THR A 64 2.70 11.82 -0.58
CA THR A 64 3.23 13.17 -0.34
C THR A 64 3.18 13.55 1.14
N SER A 65 2.10 13.20 1.84
CA SER A 65 1.96 13.47 3.28
C SER A 65 2.99 12.73 4.14
N LEU A 66 3.55 11.65 3.62
CA LEU A 66 4.65 10.89 4.23
C LEU A 66 6.04 11.42 3.86
N GLY A 67 6.13 12.51 3.10
CA GLY A 67 7.41 13.06 2.63
C GLY A 67 8.06 12.28 1.49
N ILE A 68 7.33 11.38 0.85
CA ILE A 68 7.80 10.61 -0.31
C ILE A 68 7.77 11.49 -1.55
N SER A 69 8.81 11.43 -2.39
CA SER A 69 8.82 12.10 -3.69
C SER A 69 7.83 11.42 -4.62
N VAL A 70 6.86 12.16 -5.16
CA VAL A 70 5.75 11.62 -5.94
C VAL A 70 5.73 12.20 -7.35
N GLU A 71 5.57 11.33 -8.34
CA GLU A 71 5.28 11.67 -9.73
C GLU A 71 3.92 11.10 -10.13
N THR A 72 3.09 11.90 -10.78
CA THR A 72 1.73 11.52 -11.21
C THR A 72 1.59 11.56 -12.73
N GLY A 73 0.53 10.94 -13.26
CA GLY A 73 0.26 10.94 -14.70
C GLY A 73 1.12 9.93 -15.48
N ILE A 74 1.80 9.02 -14.79
CA ILE A 74 2.58 7.97 -15.44
C ILE A 74 1.62 7.03 -16.18
N ALA A 75 1.86 6.84 -17.48
CA ALA A 75 0.96 6.06 -18.33
C ALA A 75 -0.53 6.45 -18.17
N HIS A 76 -0.81 7.74 -18.02
CA HIS A 76 -2.11 8.40 -17.90
C HIS A 76 -2.56 8.64 -16.45
N THR A 77 -2.84 7.64 -15.65
CA THR A 77 -3.34 7.79 -14.27
C THR A 77 -2.36 7.27 -13.20
N GLY A 78 -1.27 6.64 -13.62
CA GLY A 78 -0.33 6.01 -12.70
C GLY A 78 0.37 7.02 -11.77
N VAL A 79 0.73 6.54 -10.60
CA VAL A 79 1.46 7.27 -9.55
C VAL A 79 2.72 6.50 -9.21
N VAL A 80 3.85 7.20 -9.14
CA VAL A 80 5.13 6.63 -8.69
C VAL A 80 5.60 7.41 -7.48
N GLY A 81 5.81 6.71 -6.37
CA GLY A 81 6.47 7.24 -5.18
C GLY A 81 7.90 6.71 -5.08
N LEU A 82 8.87 7.58 -4.82
CA LEU A 82 10.26 7.21 -4.60
C LEU A 82 10.66 7.52 -3.16
N LEU A 83 10.85 6.46 -2.38
CA LEU A 83 11.45 6.53 -1.06
C LEU A 83 12.95 6.24 -1.18
N THR A 84 13.78 7.22 -0.82
CA THR A 84 15.23 7.09 -0.87
C THR A 84 15.76 6.84 0.54
N GLY A 85 16.50 5.75 0.72
CA GLY A 85 17.21 5.46 1.96
C GLY A 85 18.59 6.12 2.00
N ASP A 86 19.20 6.16 3.19
CA ASP A 86 20.50 6.81 3.43
C ASP A 86 21.69 5.95 3.01
N LEU A 87 21.50 4.65 2.81
CA LEU A 87 22.55 3.71 2.49
C LEU A 87 22.48 3.28 1.02
N PRO A 88 23.63 3.01 0.36
CA PRO A 88 23.64 2.46 -0.97
C PRO A 88 23.04 1.05 -0.98
N GLY A 89 22.22 0.75 -1.98
CA GLY A 89 21.56 -0.55 -2.10
C GLY A 89 20.81 -0.71 -3.42
N PRO A 90 20.27 -1.89 -3.68
CA PRO A 90 19.43 -2.13 -4.84
C PRO A 90 18.09 -1.38 -4.71
N ARG A 91 17.50 -1.01 -5.84
CA ARG A 91 16.14 -0.49 -5.89
C ARG A 91 15.14 -1.64 -5.91
N VAL A 92 14.12 -1.56 -5.07
CA VAL A 92 12.99 -2.49 -5.03
C VAL A 92 11.74 -1.73 -5.43
N ALA A 93 10.92 -2.30 -6.31
CA ALA A 93 9.63 -1.74 -6.68
C ALA A 93 8.49 -2.59 -6.12
N ILE A 94 7.47 -1.92 -5.60
CA ILE A 94 6.20 -2.51 -5.20
C ILE A 94 5.14 -1.98 -6.16
N ARG A 95 4.31 -2.86 -6.74
CA ARG A 95 3.19 -2.48 -7.60
C ARG A 95 1.87 -2.82 -6.93
N ALA A 96 0.92 -1.90 -7.01
CA ALA A 96 -0.47 -2.10 -6.68
C ALA A 96 -1.33 -1.50 -7.79
N ASP A 97 -2.29 -2.28 -8.29
CA ASP A 97 -3.24 -1.81 -9.29
C ASP A 97 -4.32 -0.94 -8.61
N MET A 98 -4.85 0.04 -9.35
CA MET A 98 -5.82 1.01 -8.83
C MET A 98 -7.20 0.88 -9.49
N ASP A 99 -7.28 0.12 -10.58
CA ASP A 99 -8.48 -0.01 -11.38
C ASP A 99 -9.47 -1.03 -10.81
N ALA A 100 -10.74 -0.78 -11.08
CA ALA A 100 -11.84 -1.70 -10.80
C ALA A 100 -12.22 -2.49 -12.06
N LEU A 101 -12.80 -3.66 -11.84
CA LEU A 101 -13.36 -4.50 -12.90
C LEU A 101 -14.73 -3.96 -13.35
N PRO A 102 -15.09 -4.08 -14.65
CA PRO A 102 -16.40 -3.69 -15.16
C PRO A 102 -17.49 -4.74 -14.82
N VAL A 103 -17.70 -4.94 -13.52
CA VAL A 103 -18.65 -5.92 -12.97
C VAL A 103 -19.66 -5.22 -12.08
N ILE A 104 -20.94 -5.58 -12.25
CA ILE A 104 -22.01 -5.06 -11.38
C ILE A 104 -21.92 -5.77 -10.03
N GLU A 105 -21.73 -4.98 -8.97
CA GLU A 105 -21.70 -5.51 -7.61
C GLU A 105 -23.08 -5.96 -7.13
N LYS A 106 -23.13 -7.12 -6.47
CA LYS A 106 -24.36 -7.73 -5.90
C LYS A 106 -24.16 -8.20 -4.45
N THR A 107 -23.17 -7.66 -3.74
CA THR A 107 -22.81 -8.15 -2.41
C THR A 107 -23.78 -7.70 -1.31
N GLY A 108 -24.42 -6.55 -1.46
CA GLY A 108 -25.27 -5.94 -0.43
C GLY A 108 -24.50 -5.45 0.81
N LEU A 109 -23.19 -5.31 0.74
CA LEU A 109 -22.36 -4.81 1.84
C LEU A 109 -22.63 -3.34 2.12
N PRO A 110 -22.42 -2.84 3.36
CA PRO A 110 -22.64 -1.43 3.71
C PRO A 110 -21.79 -0.45 2.89
N TYR A 111 -20.66 -0.92 2.37
CA TYR A 111 -19.74 -0.16 1.51
C TYR A 111 -19.78 -0.60 0.04
N ALA A 112 -20.84 -1.34 -0.36
CA ALA A 112 -21.01 -1.74 -1.75
C ALA A 112 -21.02 -0.52 -2.69
N SER A 113 -20.43 -0.70 -3.87
CA SER A 113 -20.41 0.35 -4.89
C SER A 113 -21.81 0.63 -5.43
N THR A 114 -22.14 1.92 -5.51
CA THR A 114 -23.33 2.42 -6.21
C THR A 114 -22.98 3.09 -7.54
N VAL A 115 -21.68 3.16 -7.86
CA VAL A 115 -21.18 3.80 -9.08
C VAL A 115 -21.57 2.96 -10.30
N LYS A 116 -22.11 3.60 -11.30
CA LYS A 116 -22.40 3.02 -12.61
C LYS A 116 -21.73 3.84 -13.70
N THR A 117 -21.13 3.17 -14.65
CA THR A 117 -20.47 3.81 -15.80
C THR A 117 -20.59 2.93 -17.03
N THR A 118 -20.32 3.49 -18.20
CA THR A 118 -20.28 2.76 -19.45
C THR A 118 -18.88 2.21 -19.70
N TYR A 119 -18.80 0.93 -20.03
CA TYR A 119 -17.59 0.25 -20.44
C TYR A 119 -17.73 -0.28 -21.87
N LEU A 120 -16.78 0.08 -22.76
CA LEU A 120 -16.79 -0.29 -24.18
C LEU A 120 -18.13 0.00 -24.91
N GLY A 121 -18.83 1.06 -24.48
CA GLY A 121 -20.08 1.47 -25.11
C GLY A 121 -21.35 0.73 -24.62
N ASN A 122 -21.22 -0.11 -23.61
CA ASN A 122 -22.33 -0.86 -23.00
C ASN A 122 -22.65 -0.39 -21.58
#